data_b5e42335a8c9d50fd3a7aabcf9f73d79
#
_entry.id   b5e42335a8c9d50fd3a7aabcf9f73d79
#
_cell.length_a   1.000
_cell.length_b   1.000
_cell.length_c   1.000
_cell.angle_alpha   90.00
_cell.angle_beta   90.00
_cell.angle_gamma   90.00
#
_symmetry.space_group_name_H-M   'P 1'
#
loop_
_entity.id
_entity.type
_entity.pdbx_description
1 polymer ?
#
loop_
_entity_poly.entity_id
_entity_poly.type
_entity_poly.pdbx_seq_one_letter_code
_entity_poly.pdbx_strand_id
1 'polypeptide(L)'
;MNTYDLLIIGGGPAGVAAGVYASRKQLKTLFVTESFEGQSAVSEGIENWIGTIKISGADLAKSLENHLKAYAGNIVDIKTHCRVTSITKHADFTDLAPLFNITITDSFSGEVTESIVKNILIATGSTRRKLEAKNADIYEHKGLTYCATCDGPVFSGQDVAVLGGGNAAFESAAQLAAYCKTVTIINRSETFRADPVTVEKVCAKENVKVIKGVKVNEIIGEKFVKGLIYSSPTVENGAPQTLAVSGIFVEIGLLPNTTFVKDVVELDSHGKILIDPRTQRTKTAGIWAAGDCTDGLYHQNNIAAGDAVKALEDIYVAVSKR
;
A
#
# COMPACT_ATOMS: atom_id res chain seq x y z
N MET A 1 -14.49 -1.70 30.44
CA MET A 1 -13.86 -1.75 29.10
C MET A 1 -14.20 -3.08 28.44
N ASN A 2 -14.51 -3.05 27.14
CA ASN A 2 -14.74 -4.30 26.39
C ASN A 2 -13.38 -4.96 26.10
N THR A 3 -13.30 -6.28 26.32
CA THR A 3 -12.11 -7.06 26.00
C THR A 3 -12.39 -7.87 24.73
N TYR A 4 -11.45 -7.85 23.80
CA TYR A 4 -11.49 -8.59 22.54
C TYR A 4 -10.33 -9.59 22.44
N ASP A 5 -10.55 -10.67 21.72
CA ASP A 5 -9.49 -11.64 21.44
C ASP A 5 -8.53 -11.14 20.36
N LEU A 6 -9.04 -10.34 19.44
CA LEU A 6 -8.28 -9.81 18.31
C LEU A 6 -8.68 -8.35 18.00
N LEU A 7 -7.68 -7.52 17.68
CA LEU A 7 -7.85 -6.25 17.00
C LEU A 7 -7.32 -6.38 15.57
N ILE A 8 -8.11 -5.95 14.59
CA ILE A 8 -7.67 -5.79 13.20
C ILE A 8 -7.67 -4.30 12.86
N ILE A 9 -6.56 -3.78 12.33
CA ILE A 9 -6.38 -2.37 12.00
C ILE A 9 -6.20 -2.21 10.50
N GLY A 10 -7.17 -1.60 9.82
CA GLY A 10 -7.16 -1.28 8.39
C GLY A 10 -8.24 -2.00 7.59
N GLY A 11 -8.87 -1.26 6.66
CA GLY A 11 -10.03 -1.69 5.87
C GLY A 11 -9.71 -2.16 4.44
N GLY A 12 -8.43 -2.29 4.10
CA GLY A 12 -8.02 -2.81 2.79
C GLY A 12 -8.20 -4.33 2.66
N PRO A 13 -7.76 -4.92 1.53
CA PRO A 13 -7.90 -6.36 1.27
C PRO A 13 -7.35 -7.24 2.39
N ALA A 14 -6.22 -6.88 3.00
CA ALA A 14 -5.65 -7.61 4.13
C ALA A 14 -6.58 -7.62 5.35
N GLY A 15 -7.01 -6.43 5.81
CA GLY A 15 -7.87 -6.34 6.97
C GLY A 15 -9.21 -7.04 6.78
N VAL A 16 -9.85 -6.85 5.61
CA VAL A 16 -11.12 -7.49 5.30
C VAL A 16 -10.98 -9.02 5.25
N ALA A 17 -9.93 -9.54 4.58
CA ALA A 17 -9.69 -10.98 4.54
C ALA A 17 -9.55 -11.55 5.97
N ALA A 18 -8.75 -10.91 6.82
CA ALA A 18 -8.62 -11.31 8.22
C ALA A 18 -9.96 -11.22 8.98
N GLY A 19 -10.74 -10.16 8.80
CA GLY A 19 -12.02 -9.97 9.48
C GLY A 19 -13.05 -11.04 9.13
N VAL A 20 -13.15 -11.42 7.86
CA VAL A 20 -14.02 -12.51 7.40
C VAL A 20 -13.59 -13.84 8.04
N TYR A 21 -12.29 -14.14 8.05
CA TYR A 21 -11.78 -15.37 8.66
C TYR A 21 -11.93 -15.36 10.19
N ALA A 22 -11.72 -14.22 10.85
CA ALA A 22 -11.94 -14.07 12.30
C ALA A 22 -13.39 -14.40 12.68
N SER A 23 -14.35 -13.83 11.94
CA SER A 23 -15.77 -14.11 12.14
C SER A 23 -16.07 -15.60 11.99
N ARG A 24 -15.59 -16.24 10.91
CA ARG A 24 -15.81 -17.67 10.66
C ARG A 24 -15.18 -18.57 11.73
N LYS A 25 -14.12 -18.12 12.39
CA LYS A 25 -13.44 -18.81 13.51
C LYS A 25 -13.99 -18.40 14.89
N GLN A 26 -15.04 -17.57 14.94
CA GLN A 26 -15.68 -17.11 16.18
C GLN A 26 -14.70 -16.40 17.14
N LEU A 27 -13.70 -15.71 16.62
CA LEU A 27 -12.80 -14.85 17.38
C LEU A 27 -13.50 -13.49 17.63
N LYS A 28 -13.74 -13.16 18.90
CA LYS A 28 -14.31 -11.86 19.28
C LYS A 28 -13.36 -10.74 18.86
N THR A 29 -13.70 -10.04 17.81
CA THR A 29 -12.79 -9.13 17.10
C THR A 29 -13.29 -7.69 17.12
N LEU A 30 -12.38 -6.77 17.42
CA LEU A 30 -12.54 -5.34 17.14
C LEU A 30 -11.88 -5.02 15.80
N PHE A 31 -12.64 -4.50 14.85
CA PHE A 31 -12.16 -4.09 13.55
C PHE A 31 -12.19 -2.58 13.43
N VAL A 32 -11.04 -1.94 13.23
CA VAL A 32 -10.91 -0.47 13.20
C VAL A 32 -10.37 -0.02 11.86
N THR A 33 -11.10 0.86 11.19
CA THR A 33 -10.66 1.46 9.92
C THR A 33 -11.19 2.87 9.74
N GLU A 34 -10.44 3.71 9.04
CA GLU A 34 -10.95 5.01 8.60
C GLU A 34 -11.93 4.85 7.44
N SER A 35 -11.59 3.98 6.47
CA SER A 35 -12.45 3.64 5.33
C SER A 35 -12.11 2.24 4.81
N PHE A 36 -12.96 1.70 3.95
CA PHE A 36 -12.67 0.50 3.17
C PHE A 36 -11.99 0.82 1.84
N GLU A 37 -11.83 2.09 1.54
CA GLU A 37 -11.15 2.59 0.35
C GLU A 37 -9.63 2.50 0.56
N GLY A 38 -9.04 1.40 0.14
CA GLY A 38 -7.58 1.26 0.07
C GLY A 38 -6.99 1.98 -1.16
N GLN A 39 -5.67 1.88 -1.36
CA GLN A 39 -4.97 2.49 -2.51
C GLN A 39 -5.55 2.10 -3.87
N SER A 40 -6.21 0.96 -3.96
CA SER A 40 -6.80 0.46 -5.22
C SER A 40 -8.16 1.07 -5.54
N ALA A 41 -8.81 1.77 -4.61
CA ALA A 41 -10.16 2.32 -4.80
C ALA A 41 -10.24 3.32 -5.96
N VAL A 42 -9.14 3.97 -6.27
CA VAL A 42 -9.01 4.97 -7.34
C VAL A 42 -8.80 4.38 -8.74
N SER A 43 -8.57 3.06 -8.85
CA SER A 43 -8.36 2.40 -10.16
C SER A 43 -9.67 2.24 -10.90
N GLU A 44 -9.70 2.65 -12.19
CA GLU A 44 -10.89 2.50 -13.05
C GLU A 44 -11.16 1.04 -13.45
N GLY A 45 -10.11 0.19 -13.43
CA GLY A 45 -10.24 -1.21 -13.82
C GLY A 45 -9.13 -2.09 -13.28
N ILE A 46 -9.44 -2.93 -12.32
CA ILE A 46 -8.56 -3.95 -11.74
C ILE A 46 -8.84 -5.26 -12.45
N GLU A 47 -7.84 -5.81 -13.15
CA GLU A 47 -7.93 -7.06 -13.93
C GLU A 47 -7.09 -8.19 -13.31
N ASN A 48 -6.39 -7.90 -12.23
CA ASN A 48 -5.52 -8.86 -11.53
C ASN A 48 -6.08 -9.32 -10.16
N TRP A 49 -7.32 -9.00 -9.83
CA TRP A 49 -8.03 -9.58 -8.69
C TRP A 49 -8.59 -10.95 -9.07
N ILE A 50 -7.97 -12.02 -8.51
CA ILE A 50 -8.33 -13.39 -8.89
C ILE A 50 -9.79 -13.70 -8.53
N GLY A 51 -10.50 -14.30 -9.47
CA GLY A 51 -11.93 -14.60 -9.37
C GLY A 51 -12.85 -13.54 -9.99
N THR A 52 -12.27 -12.42 -10.47
CA THR A 52 -13.02 -11.35 -11.17
C THR A 52 -12.23 -10.91 -12.39
N ILE A 53 -12.85 -10.95 -13.57
CA ILE A 53 -12.18 -10.61 -14.85
C ILE A 53 -11.77 -9.15 -14.86
N LYS A 54 -12.68 -8.25 -14.46
CA LYS A 54 -12.46 -6.81 -14.35
C LYS A 54 -13.42 -6.21 -13.33
N ILE A 55 -12.93 -5.33 -12.47
CA ILE A 55 -13.72 -4.62 -11.47
C ILE A 55 -13.10 -3.24 -11.23
N SER A 56 -13.92 -2.22 -11.02
CA SER A 56 -13.40 -0.92 -10.57
C SER A 56 -12.85 -1.03 -9.14
N GLY A 57 -11.90 -0.17 -8.78
CA GLY A 57 -11.37 -0.13 -7.43
C GLY A 57 -12.44 0.20 -6.38
N ALA A 58 -13.36 1.09 -6.71
CA ALA A 58 -14.49 1.44 -5.86
C ALA A 58 -15.45 0.25 -5.65
N ASP A 59 -15.78 -0.51 -6.71
CA ASP A 59 -16.62 -1.71 -6.60
C ASP A 59 -15.91 -2.82 -5.84
N LEU A 60 -14.59 -2.98 -6.02
CA LEU A 60 -13.80 -3.93 -5.23
C LEU A 60 -13.85 -3.58 -3.74
N ALA A 61 -13.60 -2.32 -3.39
CA ALA A 61 -13.68 -1.84 -2.00
C ALA A 61 -15.07 -2.10 -1.40
N LYS A 62 -16.13 -1.79 -2.16
CA LYS A 62 -17.51 -2.04 -1.74
C LYS A 62 -17.83 -3.52 -1.59
N SER A 63 -17.35 -4.36 -2.49
CA SER A 63 -17.49 -5.82 -2.40
C SER A 63 -16.82 -6.38 -1.15
N LEU A 64 -15.61 -5.93 -0.85
CA LEU A 64 -14.85 -6.31 0.35
C LEU A 64 -15.58 -5.87 1.62
N GLU A 65 -16.04 -4.62 1.70
CA GLU A 65 -16.85 -4.10 2.81
C GLU A 65 -18.11 -4.94 3.04
N ASN A 66 -18.88 -5.20 1.98
CA ASN A 66 -20.09 -5.99 2.04
C ASN A 66 -19.83 -7.42 2.52
N HIS A 67 -18.71 -8.03 2.05
CA HIS A 67 -18.33 -9.38 2.47
C HIS A 67 -18.04 -9.43 3.98
N LEU A 68 -17.24 -8.48 4.50
CA LEU A 68 -17.00 -8.41 5.94
C LEU A 68 -18.29 -8.21 6.74
N LYS A 69 -19.13 -7.25 6.34
CA LYS A 69 -20.39 -6.96 7.03
C LYS A 69 -21.36 -8.14 7.04
N ALA A 70 -21.41 -8.92 5.95
CA ALA A 70 -22.27 -10.11 5.87
C ALA A 70 -21.86 -11.21 6.87
N TYR A 71 -20.59 -11.28 7.25
CA TYR A 71 -20.07 -12.27 8.19
C TYR A 71 -19.86 -11.74 9.61
N ALA A 72 -19.84 -10.43 9.81
CA ALA A 72 -19.48 -9.81 11.10
C ALA A 72 -20.40 -10.27 12.25
N GLY A 73 -21.72 -10.28 12.03
CA GLY A 73 -22.70 -10.68 13.06
C GLY A 73 -22.46 -9.95 14.39
N ASN A 74 -22.41 -10.73 15.47
CA ASN A 74 -22.05 -10.27 16.82
C ASN A 74 -20.59 -10.61 17.21
N ILE A 75 -19.80 -11.08 16.27
CA ILE A 75 -18.41 -11.53 16.50
C ILE A 75 -17.42 -10.43 16.17
N VAL A 76 -17.65 -9.67 15.10
CA VAL A 76 -16.77 -8.59 14.67
C VAL A 76 -17.45 -7.25 14.89
N ASP A 77 -16.96 -6.49 15.85
CA ASP A 77 -17.35 -5.10 16.10
C ASP A 77 -16.59 -4.18 15.16
N ILE A 78 -17.30 -3.59 14.18
CA ILE A 78 -16.67 -2.77 13.12
C ILE A 78 -16.82 -1.30 13.48
N LYS A 79 -15.67 -0.63 13.69
CA LYS A 79 -15.56 0.82 13.85
C LYS A 79 -15.01 1.45 12.57
N THR A 80 -15.88 2.12 11.83
CA THR A 80 -15.52 2.92 10.65
C THR A 80 -15.25 4.37 11.04
N HIS A 81 -14.56 5.11 10.18
CA HIS A 81 -14.14 6.49 10.44
C HIS A 81 -13.29 6.64 11.70
N CYS A 82 -12.67 5.56 12.13
CA CYS A 82 -11.88 5.50 13.35
C CYS A 82 -10.43 5.15 13.04
N ARG A 83 -9.53 5.75 13.79
CA ARG A 83 -8.10 5.50 13.72
C ARG A 83 -7.58 4.99 15.07
N VAL A 84 -6.77 3.94 15.05
CA VAL A 84 -5.96 3.57 16.22
C VAL A 84 -4.82 4.58 16.34
N THR A 85 -4.77 5.32 17.44
CA THR A 85 -3.78 6.38 17.66
C THR A 85 -2.68 5.96 18.61
N SER A 86 -2.93 4.96 19.48
CA SER A 86 -1.93 4.43 20.40
C SER A 86 -2.16 2.95 20.69
N ILE A 87 -1.06 2.23 20.83
CA ILE A 87 -1.00 0.84 21.31
C ILE A 87 0.06 0.81 22.41
N THR A 88 -0.32 0.34 23.58
CA THR A 88 0.63 0.13 24.70
C THR A 88 0.43 -1.24 25.32
N LYS A 89 1.50 -1.83 25.86
CA LYS A 89 1.40 -3.06 26.63
C LYS A 89 0.59 -2.77 27.92
N HIS A 90 -0.40 -3.61 28.22
CA HIS A 90 -1.12 -3.55 29.48
C HIS A 90 -0.21 -3.90 30.66
N ALA A 91 -0.54 -3.49 31.88
CA ALA A 91 0.25 -3.82 33.06
C ALA A 91 0.41 -5.34 33.29
N ASP A 92 -0.61 -6.12 32.91
CA ASP A 92 -0.61 -7.58 33.02
C ASP A 92 -0.04 -8.28 31.77
N PHE A 93 0.62 -7.54 30.85
CA PHE A 93 1.22 -8.13 29.66
C PHE A 93 2.31 -9.14 30.00
N THR A 94 2.23 -10.32 29.40
CA THR A 94 3.34 -11.29 29.34
C THR A 94 3.44 -11.85 27.90
N ASP A 95 4.59 -12.40 27.54
CA ASP A 95 4.75 -13.03 26.21
C ASP A 95 3.86 -14.28 26.02
N LEU A 96 3.47 -14.93 27.12
CA LEU A 96 2.54 -16.07 27.12
C LEU A 96 1.08 -15.63 27.13
N ALA A 97 0.78 -14.48 27.71
CA ALA A 97 -0.56 -13.89 27.79
C ALA A 97 -0.51 -12.40 27.40
N PRO A 98 -0.33 -12.09 26.10
CA PRO A 98 -0.28 -10.71 25.64
C PRO A 98 -1.60 -9.98 25.92
N LEU A 99 -1.48 -8.73 26.32
CA LEU A 99 -2.61 -7.84 26.55
C LEU A 99 -2.19 -6.40 26.27
N PHE A 100 -3.03 -5.67 25.54
CA PHE A 100 -2.71 -4.32 25.07
C PHE A 100 -3.84 -3.35 25.35
N ASN A 101 -3.49 -2.13 25.75
CA ASN A 101 -4.39 -0.99 25.76
C ASN A 101 -4.37 -0.33 24.40
N ILE A 102 -5.55 -0.07 23.85
CA ILE A 102 -5.74 0.53 22.54
C ILE A 102 -6.50 1.83 22.68
N THR A 103 -5.94 2.90 22.14
CA THR A 103 -6.63 4.20 22.02
C THR A 103 -7.14 4.35 20.59
N ILE A 104 -8.42 4.65 20.44
CA ILE A 104 -9.11 4.81 19.17
C ILE A 104 -9.72 6.20 19.13
N THR A 105 -9.47 6.93 18.05
CA THR A 105 -10.03 8.26 17.82
C THR A 105 -10.96 8.22 16.60
N ASP A 106 -12.18 8.72 16.78
CA ASP A 106 -13.10 8.96 15.68
C ASP A 106 -12.61 10.18 14.88
N SER A 107 -12.47 10.02 13.57
CA SER A 107 -11.87 11.04 12.67
C SER A 107 -12.78 12.24 12.40
N PHE A 108 -14.10 12.12 12.67
CA PHE A 108 -15.06 13.21 12.49
C PHE A 108 -15.36 13.95 13.78
N SER A 109 -15.66 13.22 14.86
CA SER A 109 -16.04 13.82 16.14
C SER A 109 -14.82 14.17 17.00
N GLY A 110 -13.69 13.52 16.78
CA GLY A 110 -12.53 13.59 17.66
C GLY A 110 -12.73 12.81 18.97
N GLU A 111 -13.82 12.06 19.12
CA GLU A 111 -14.07 11.25 20.31
C GLU A 111 -13.00 10.18 20.47
N VAL A 112 -12.49 10.06 21.71
CA VAL A 112 -11.47 9.08 22.05
C VAL A 112 -12.12 7.96 22.86
N THR A 113 -11.91 6.72 22.44
CA THR A 113 -12.37 5.52 23.14
C THR A 113 -11.20 4.58 23.43
N GLU A 114 -11.29 3.83 24.51
CA GLU A 114 -10.27 2.86 24.90
C GLU A 114 -10.83 1.43 24.89
N SER A 115 -9.99 0.49 24.54
CA SER A 115 -10.31 -0.94 24.52
C SER A 115 -9.10 -1.77 24.97
N ILE A 116 -9.36 -2.98 25.44
CA ILE A 116 -8.32 -3.95 25.79
C ILE A 116 -8.40 -5.11 24.80
N VAL A 117 -7.25 -5.52 24.24
CA VAL A 117 -7.18 -6.60 23.28
C VAL A 117 -6.04 -7.57 23.60
N LYS A 118 -6.22 -8.85 23.27
CA LYS A 118 -5.20 -9.88 23.51
C LYS A 118 -4.22 -10.02 22.35
N ASN A 119 -4.67 -9.83 21.13
CA ASN A 119 -3.86 -9.98 19.92
C ASN A 119 -4.18 -8.86 18.93
N ILE A 120 -3.20 -8.51 18.09
CA ILE A 120 -3.31 -7.42 17.12
C ILE A 120 -2.83 -7.91 15.76
N LEU A 121 -3.61 -7.64 14.71
CA LEU A 121 -3.20 -7.72 13.32
C LEU A 121 -3.16 -6.32 12.71
N ILE A 122 -1.97 -5.87 12.33
CA ILE A 122 -1.74 -4.59 11.66
C ILE A 122 -1.85 -4.81 10.15
N ALA A 123 -2.84 -4.19 9.52
CA ALA A 123 -3.15 -4.30 8.09
C ALA A 123 -3.36 -2.90 7.46
N THR A 124 -2.63 -1.91 7.95
CA THR A 124 -2.78 -0.48 7.62
C THR A 124 -2.24 -0.10 6.25
N GLY A 125 -1.55 -1.04 5.59
CA GLY A 125 -0.99 -0.81 4.27
C GLY A 125 0.07 0.30 4.24
N SER A 126 0.17 0.95 3.09
CA SER A 126 1.08 2.06 2.83
C SER A 126 0.38 3.17 2.05
N THR A 127 0.95 4.35 2.06
CA THR A 127 0.54 5.47 1.22
C THR A 127 1.63 5.75 0.20
N ARG A 128 1.27 5.98 -1.04
CA ARG A 128 2.24 6.32 -2.09
C ARG A 128 2.77 7.74 -1.88
N ARG A 129 4.07 7.91 -2.04
CA ARG A 129 4.67 9.25 -2.05
C ARG A 129 4.16 9.99 -3.27
N LYS A 130 3.48 11.12 -3.04
CA LYS A 130 2.97 11.95 -4.12
C LYS A 130 4.10 12.69 -4.85
N LEU A 131 3.90 12.92 -6.15
CA LEU A 131 4.83 13.71 -6.96
C LEU A 131 4.70 15.19 -6.60
N GLU A 132 5.79 15.77 -6.13
CA GLU A 132 5.89 17.22 -5.85
C GLU A 132 6.24 17.99 -7.14
N ALA A 133 5.29 18.07 -8.07
CA ALA A 133 5.41 18.87 -9.29
C ALA A 133 4.13 19.67 -9.48
N LYS A 134 4.24 20.83 -10.11
CA LYS A 134 3.06 21.68 -10.41
C LYS A 134 2.07 20.89 -11.25
N ASN A 135 0.78 20.99 -10.94
CA ASN A 135 -0.35 20.30 -11.56
C ASN A 135 -0.36 18.76 -11.40
N ALA A 136 0.53 18.14 -10.62
CA ALA A 136 0.53 16.70 -10.46
C ALA A 136 -0.80 16.19 -9.87
N ASP A 137 -1.37 16.90 -8.92
CA ASP A 137 -2.67 16.65 -8.30
C ASP A 137 -3.85 16.73 -9.30
N ILE A 138 -3.79 17.69 -10.25
CA ILE A 138 -4.83 17.88 -11.26
C ILE A 138 -4.91 16.68 -12.23
N TYR A 139 -3.75 16.08 -12.53
CA TYR A 139 -3.63 14.98 -13.49
C TYR A 139 -3.58 13.60 -12.85
N GLU A 140 -3.69 13.52 -11.52
CA GLU A 140 -3.84 12.24 -10.82
C GLU A 140 -5.09 11.52 -11.36
N HIS A 141 -4.94 10.27 -11.81
CA HIS A 141 -5.95 9.46 -12.52
C HIS A 141 -6.40 10.00 -13.90
N LYS A 142 -5.72 11.02 -14.42
CA LYS A 142 -5.94 11.55 -15.77
C LYS A 142 -4.68 11.42 -16.63
N GLY A 143 -3.99 10.30 -16.52
CA GLY A 143 -2.73 10.01 -17.19
C GLY A 143 -1.52 10.05 -16.26
N LEU A 144 -1.63 10.57 -15.03
CA LEU A 144 -0.66 10.39 -13.96
C LEU A 144 -1.18 9.30 -13.02
N THR A 145 -0.39 8.24 -12.85
CA THR A 145 -0.75 7.06 -12.08
C THR A 145 0.41 6.54 -11.24
N TYR A 146 0.11 5.65 -10.31
CA TYR A 146 1.08 5.06 -9.38
C TYR A 146 1.13 3.53 -9.48
N CYS A 147 0.49 2.92 -10.47
CA CYS A 147 0.42 1.47 -10.61
C CYS A 147 0.53 1.06 -12.07
N ALA A 148 1.71 0.61 -12.51
CA ALA A 148 1.90 0.11 -13.88
C ALA A 148 1.08 -1.17 -14.14
N THR A 149 0.95 -2.05 -13.14
CA THR A 149 0.19 -3.29 -13.27
C THR A 149 -1.33 -3.05 -13.43
N CYS A 150 -1.84 -1.97 -12.78
CA CYS A 150 -3.27 -1.63 -12.84
C CYS A 150 -3.64 -0.89 -14.13
N ASP A 151 -2.89 0.16 -14.44
CA ASP A 151 -3.27 1.16 -15.45
C ASP A 151 -2.43 1.05 -16.74
N GLY A 152 -1.31 0.32 -16.68
CA GLY A 152 -0.37 0.20 -17.80
C GLY A 152 -1.00 -0.21 -19.14
N PRO A 153 -1.90 -1.23 -19.19
CA PRO A 153 -2.53 -1.66 -20.44
C PRO A 153 -3.31 -0.56 -21.18
N VAL A 154 -3.84 0.46 -20.48
CA VAL A 154 -4.54 1.61 -21.08
C VAL A 154 -3.62 2.42 -22.01
N PHE A 155 -2.29 2.37 -21.77
CA PHE A 155 -1.27 3.10 -22.52
C PHE A 155 -0.59 2.27 -23.61
N SER A 156 -1.21 1.15 -24.02
CA SER A 156 -0.67 0.31 -25.11
C SER A 156 -0.46 1.13 -26.38
N GLY A 157 0.73 1.00 -27.02
CA GLY A 157 1.11 1.74 -28.22
C GLY A 157 1.41 3.22 -28.01
N GLN A 158 1.39 3.73 -26.77
CA GLN A 158 1.64 5.14 -26.44
C GLN A 158 3.03 5.37 -25.85
N ASP A 159 3.44 6.64 -25.83
CA ASP A 159 4.68 7.08 -25.19
C ASP A 159 4.40 7.37 -23.72
N VAL A 160 5.18 6.78 -22.80
CA VAL A 160 4.99 6.91 -21.37
C VAL A 160 6.28 7.27 -20.64
N ALA A 161 6.15 7.86 -19.45
CA ALA A 161 7.26 8.10 -18.53
C ALA A 161 7.11 7.29 -17.24
N VAL A 162 8.22 6.81 -16.69
CA VAL A 162 8.30 6.22 -15.35
C VAL A 162 9.21 7.10 -14.49
N LEU A 163 8.68 7.65 -13.40
CA LEU A 163 9.42 8.51 -12.49
C LEU A 163 9.94 7.69 -11.32
N GLY A 164 11.24 7.50 -11.24
CA GLY A 164 11.89 6.75 -10.16
C GLY A 164 13.18 6.07 -10.60
N GLY A 165 13.96 5.58 -9.64
CA GLY A 165 15.23 4.91 -9.89
C GLY A 165 15.50 3.72 -8.97
N GLY A 166 14.46 3.20 -8.32
CA GLY A 166 14.49 1.96 -7.52
C GLY A 166 13.93 0.76 -8.29
N ASN A 167 13.91 -0.42 -7.67
CA ASN A 167 13.42 -1.66 -8.29
C ASN A 167 12.01 -1.51 -8.85
N ALA A 168 11.07 -0.91 -8.11
CA ALA A 168 9.69 -0.69 -8.57
C ALA A 168 9.61 0.09 -9.89
N ALA A 169 10.47 1.12 -10.07
CA ALA A 169 10.49 1.89 -11.31
C ALA A 169 10.97 1.04 -12.51
N PHE A 170 11.97 0.18 -12.29
CA PHE A 170 12.49 -0.69 -13.33
C PHE A 170 11.56 -1.87 -13.64
N GLU A 171 10.88 -2.43 -12.65
CA GLU A 171 9.83 -3.44 -12.83
C GLU A 171 8.65 -2.87 -13.63
N SER A 172 8.18 -1.68 -13.26
CA SER A 172 7.14 -0.95 -14.01
C SER A 172 7.59 -0.65 -15.44
N ALA A 173 8.82 -0.18 -15.63
CA ALA A 173 9.37 0.09 -16.97
C ALA A 173 9.50 -1.18 -17.81
N ALA A 174 9.93 -2.30 -17.22
CA ALA A 174 10.01 -3.59 -17.89
C ALA A 174 8.66 -4.08 -18.39
N GLN A 175 7.62 -3.93 -17.54
CA GLN A 175 6.25 -4.29 -17.87
C GLN A 175 5.68 -3.40 -18.98
N LEU A 176 5.81 -2.08 -18.84
CA LEU A 176 5.32 -1.10 -19.82
C LEU A 176 6.02 -1.26 -21.18
N ALA A 177 7.31 -1.58 -21.19
CA ALA A 177 8.07 -1.81 -22.41
C ALA A 177 7.58 -3.00 -23.25
N ALA A 178 6.75 -3.88 -22.67
CA ALA A 178 6.18 -5.01 -23.41
C ALA A 178 5.07 -4.58 -24.39
N TYR A 179 4.43 -3.42 -24.17
CA TYR A 179 3.27 -3.01 -24.97
C TYR A 179 3.20 -1.50 -25.26
N CYS A 180 3.93 -0.66 -24.55
CA CYS A 180 4.01 0.78 -24.86
C CYS A 180 4.98 1.02 -26.04
N LYS A 181 4.75 2.11 -26.79
CA LYS A 181 5.60 2.51 -27.90
C LYS A 181 7.00 2.92 -27.44
N THR A 182 7.07 3.82 -26.44
CA THR A 182 8.32 4.16 -25.74
C THR A 182 8.07 4.29 -24.25
N VAL A 183 9.09 3.94 -23.44
CA VAL A 183 9.11 4.10 -21.99
C VAL A 183 10.32 4.94 -21.62
N THR A 184 10.11 6.14 -21.06
CA THR A 184 11.19 7.00 -20.61
C THR A 184 11.29 6.95 -19.09
N ILE A 185 12.38 6.37 -18.56
CA ILE A 185 12.68 6.35 -17.13
C ILE A 185 13.32 7.70 -16.78
N ILE A 186 12.73 8.41 -15.81
CA ILE A 186 13.22 9.70 -15.30
C ILE A 186 13.67 9.51 -13.86
N ASN A 187 14.95 9.73 -13.59
CA ASN A 187 15.54 9.62 -12.27
C ASN A 187 16.11 10.96 -11.79
N ARG A 188 15.80 11.33 -10.54
CA ARG A 188 16.31 12.55 -9.93
C ARG A 188 17.82 12.52 -9.68
N SER A 189 18.35 11.33 -9.37
CA SER A 189 19.78 11.10 -9.10
C SER A 189 20.51 10.64 -10.35
N GLU A 190 21.80 10.86 -10.42
CA GLU A 190 22.67 10.33 -11.50
C GLU A 190 22.80 8.81 -11.44
N THR A 191 22.65 8.22 -10.26
CA THR A 191 22.75 6.77 -10.04
C THR A 191 21.38 6.17 -9.74
N PHE A 192 21.16 4.95 -10.18
CA PHE A 192 20.00 4.15 -9.81
C PHE A 192 20.24 3.41 -8.50
N ARG A 193 19.17 3.17 -7.75
CA ARG A 193 19.14 2.33 -6.54
C ARG A 193 18.62 0.93 -6.82
N ALA A 194 18.13 0.69 -8.03
CA ALA A 194 17.67 -0.63 -8.46
C ALA A 194 18.84 -1.60 -8.62
N ASP A 195 18.52 -2.89 -8.59
CA ASP A 195 19.47 -3.97 -8.85
C ASP A 195 20.16 -3.78 -10.22
N PRO A 196 21.52 -3.83 -10.28
CA PRO A 196 22.26 -3.56 -11.50
C PRO A 196 21.90 -4.48 -12.68
N VAL A 197 21.59 -5.75 -12.41
CA VAL A 197 21.20 -6.72 -13.45
C VAL A 197 19.84 -6.34 -14.06
N THR A 198 18.91 -5.90 -13.23
CA THR A 198 17.60 -5.42 -13.67
C THR A 198 17.74 -4.14 -14.49
N VAL A 199 18.56 -3.20 -14.03
CA VAL A 199 18.87 -1.95 -14.76
C VAL A 199 19.41 -2.26 -16.16
N GLU A 200 20.43 -3.12 -16.26
CA GLU A 200 21.04 -3.50 -17.54
C GLU A 200 20.02 -4.09 -18.48
N LYS A 201 19.24 -5.08 -18.04
CA LYS A 201 18.21 -5.76 -18.86
C LYS A 201 17.12 -4.82 -19.36
N VAL A 202 16.69 -3.88 -18.53
CA VAL A 202 15.62 -2.94 -18.88
C VAL A 202 16.14 -1.87 -19.83
N CYS A 203 17.32 -1.30 -19.56
CA CYS A 203 17.93 -0.28 -20.41
C CYS A 203 18.39 -0.82 -21.78
N ALA A 204 18.60 -2.13 -21.92
CA ALA A 204 18.94 -2.75 -23.19
C ALA A 204 17.75 -2.88 -24.17
N LYS A 205 16.52 -2.62 -23.72
CA LYS A 205 15.32 -2.65 -24.59
C LYS A 205 15.30 -1.45 -25.53
N GLU A 206 15.04 -1.67 -26.81
CA GLU A 206 15.08 -0.63 -27.87
C GLU A 206 14.11 0.53 -27.61
N ASN A 207 12.96 0.26 -26.98
CA ASN A 207 11.94 1.24 -26.68
C ASN A 207 12.05 1.88 -25.29
N VAL A 208 13.13 1.60 -24.54
CA VAL A 208 13.38 2.22 -23.23
C VAL A 208 14.43 3.32 -23.36
N LYS A 209 14.11 4.50 -22.84
CA LYS A 209 15.00 5.66 -22.73
C LYS A 209 15.23 6.03 -21.27
N VAL A 210 16.34 6.69 -20.99
CA VAL A 210 16.72 7.09 -19.63
C VAL A 210 17.12 8.57 -19.59
N ILE A 211 16.58 9.31 -18.62
CA ILE A 211 16.95 10.67 -18.28
C ILE A 211 17.30 10.69 -16.79
N LYS A 212 18.53 11.09 -16.46
CA LYS A 212 19.06 11.12 -15.09
C LYS A 212 19.40 12.53 -14.64
N GLY A 213 19.55 12.73 -13.32
CA GLY A 213 19.99 14.00 -12.74
C GLY A 213 18.97 15.10 -12.97
N VAL A 214 17.68 14.80 -13.07
CA VAL A 214 16.66 15.81 -13.41
C VAL A 214 15.51 15.81 -12.39
N LYS A 215 14.94 16.97 -12.19
CA LYS A 215 13.72 17.18 -11.38
C LYS A 215 12.54 17.45 -12.31
N VAL A 216 11.44 16.75 -12.10
CA VAL A 216 10.16 17.07 -12.75
C VAL A 216 9.55 18.28 -12.05
N ASN A 217 9.26 19.34 -12.81
CA ASN A 217 8.79 20.60 -12.28
C ASN A 217 7.28 20.78 -12.46
N GLU A 218 6.73 20.32 -13.59
CA GLU A 218 5.33 20.55 -13.95
C GLU A 218 4.80 19.40 -14.80
N ILE A 219 3.56 19.02 -14.59
CA ILE A 219 2.79 18.15 -15.48
C ILE A 219 1.92 19.01 -16.37
N ILE A 220 1.93 18.72 -17.68
CA ILE A 220 1.20 19.49 -18.68
C ILE A 220 0.18 18.62 -19.42
N GLY A 221 -0.94 19.24 -19.77
CA GLY A 221 -2.03 18.56 -20.49
C GLY A 221 -3.24 19.47 -20.63
N GLU A 222 -4.33 18.88 -21.06
CA GLU A 222 -5.66 19.52 -21.11
C GLU A 222 -6.62 18.74 -20.21
N LYS A 223 -7.41 17.83 -20.80
CA LYS A 223 -8.27 16.92 -20.05
C LYS A 223 -7.45 15.76 -19.44
N PHE A 224 -6.41 15.34 -20.15
CA PHE A 224 -5.48 14.29 -19.76
C PHE A 224 -4.03 14.78 -19.93
N VAL A 225 -3.09 14.03 -19.34
CA VAL A 225 -1.64 14.27 -19.51
C VAL A 225 -1.28 14.30 -21.00
N LYS A 226 -0.47 15.30 -21.40
CA LYS A 226 0.18 15.41 -22.70
C LYS A 226 1.71 15.46 -22.59
N GLY A 227 2.23 15.57 -21.36
CA GLY A 227 3.66 15.61 -21.10
C GLY A 227 4.03 16.12 -19.72
N LEU A 228 5.32 16.31 -19.54
CA LEU A 228 5.91 16.88 -18.33
C LEU A 228 7.05 17.83 -18.68
N ILE A 229 7.32 18.76 -17.79
CA ILE A 229 8.45 19.69 -17.84
C ILE A 229 9.44 19.29 -16.75
N TYR A 230 10.71 19.15 -17.13
CA TYR A 230 11.78 18.79 -16.21
C TYR A 230 13.00 19.72 -16.41
N SER A 231 13.84 19.82 -15.41
CA SER A 231 15.11 20.56 -15.47
C SER A 231 16.23 19.79 -14.79
N SER A 232 17.46 19.99 -15.26
CA SER A 232 18.65 19.50 -14.58
C SER A 232 19.15 20.55 -13.60
N PRO A 233 19.26 20.26 -12.30
CA PRO A 233 19.82 21.21 -11.33
C PRO A 233 21.35 21.36 -11.46
N THR A 234 22.01 20.48 -12.21
CA THR A 234 23.48 20.45 -12.38
C THR A 234 23.97 21.21 -13.61
N VAL A 235 23.07 21.58 -14.51
CA VAL A 235 23.42 22.37 -15.70
C VAL A 235 23.18 23.83 -15.39
N GLU A 236 24.24 24.63 -15.30
CA GLU A 236 24.17 26.10 -15.21
C GLU A 236 23.36 26.63 -16.41
N ASN A 237 22.25 27.31 -16.14
CA ASN A 237 21.24 27.73 -17.12
C ASN A 237 20.48 26.56 -17.81
N GLY A 238 20.32 25.42 -17.15
CA GLY A 238 19.50 24.32 -17.66
C GLY A 238 18.06 24.74 -17.93
N ALA A 239 17.79 25.20 -19.16
CA ALA A 239 16.44 25.56 -19.57
C ALA A 239 15.49 24.38 -19.35
N PRO A 240 14.27 24.62 -18.84
CA PRO A 240 13.27 23.57 -18.72
C PRO A 240 13.05 22.86 -20.05
N GLN A 241 13.03 21.55 -20.02
CA GLN A 241 12.78 20.70 -21.19
C GLN A 241 11.41 20.06 -21.08
N THR A 242 10.77 19.85 -22.21
CA THR A 242 9.46 19.19 -22.28
C THR A 242 9.62 17.78 -22.83
N LEU A 243 9.02 16.81 -22.14
CA LEU A 243 8.84 15.43 -22.63
C LEU A 243 7.36 15.22 -22.92
N ALA A 244 7.02 14.94 -24.18
CA ALA A 244 5.67 14.60 -24.58
C ALA A 244 5.40 13.12 -24.25
N VAL A 245 4.40 12.86 -23.41
CA VAL A 245 3.95 11.50 -23.02
C VAL A 245 2.46 11.53 -22.72
N SER A 246 1.78 10.41 -22.95
CA SER A 246 0.36 10.22 -22.64
C SER A 246 0.13 9.67 -21.22
N GLY A 247 1.13 9.02 -20.64
CA GLY A 247 1.06 8.42 -19.30
C GLY A 247 2.33 8.68 -18.50
N ILE A 248 2.14 8.92 -17.19
CA ILE A 248 3.22 9.12 -16.23
C ILE A 248 3.00 8.17 -15.05
N PHE A 249 3.94 7.25 -14.83
CA PHE A 249 3.94 6.27 -13.75
C PHE A 249 4.90 6.71 -12.65
N VAL A 250 4.37 7.01 -11.49
CA VAL A 250 5.13 7.59 -10.36
C VAL A 250 5.56 6.49 -9.40
N GLU A 251 6.83 6.11 -9.44
CA GLU A 251 7.46 5.04 -8.66
C GLU A 251 8.57 5.59 -7.74
N ILE A 252 8.23 6.63 -6.95
CA ILE A 252 9.18 7.34 -6.07
C ILE A 252 9.12 6.87 -4.61
N GLY A 253 8.46 5.74 -4.36
CA GLY A 253 8.43 5.04 -3.09
C GLY A 253 7.08 5.05 -2.39
N LEU A 254 6.97 4.12 -1.44
CA LEU A 254 5.83 3.95 -0.54
C LEU A 254 6.19 4.48 0.86
N LEU A 255 5.19 4.95 1.58
CA LEU A 255 5.27 5.35 2.97
C LEU A 255 4.37 4.40 3.77
N PRO A 256 4.92 3.44 4.53
CA PRO A 256 4.12 2.55 5.35
C PRO A 256 3.34 3.32 6.42
N ASN A 257 2.10 2.94 6.64
CA ASN A 257 1.24 3.56 7.66
C ASN A 257 1.48 2.93 9.03
N THR A 258 2.69 3.12 9.59
CA THR A 258 3.21 2.39 10.76
C THR A 258 3.72 3.29 11.88
N THR A 259 3.67 4.61 11.73
CA THR A 259 4.22 5.55 12.71
C THR A 259 3.63 5.38 14.11
N PHE A 260 2.37 4.96 14.22
CA PHE A 260 1.66 4.77 15.49
C PHE A 260 2.07 3.49 16.24
N VAL A 261 2.81 2.58 15.59
CA VAL A 261 3.25 1.30 16.18
C VAL A 261 4.76 1.21 16.39
N LYS A 262 5.51 2.26 16.10
CA LYS A 262 6.99 2.28 16.17
C LYS A 262 7.56 1.88 17.54
N ASP A 263 6.80 2.10 18.61
CA ASP A 263 7.24 1.82 19.98
C ASP A 263 6.84 0.40 20.46
N VAL A 264 6.08 -0.34 19.64
CA VAL A 264 5.58 -1.68 19.99
C VAL A 264 6.02 -2.78 19.03
N VAL A 265 6.50 -2.45 17.83
CA VAL A 265 7.05 -3.39 16.85
C VAL A 265 8.37 -2.89 16.27
N GLU A 266 9.20 -3.80 15.78
CA GLU A 266 10.41 -3.42 15.05
C GLU A 266 10.07 -2.99 13.62
N LEU A 267 10.69 -1.88 13.18
CA LEU A 267 10.58 -1.35 11.84
C LEU A 267 11.95 -1.40 11.13
N ASP A 268 11.92 -1.57 9.81
CA ASP A 268 13.11 -1.39 8.98
C ASP A 268 13.45 0.10 8.77
N SER A 269 14.54 0.38 8.04
CA SER A 269 14.97 1.74 7.71
C SER A 269 13.97 2.54 6.85
N HIS A 270 12.96 1.88 6.28
CA HIS A 270 11.91 2.48 5.47
C HIS A 270 10.58 2.61 6.23
N GLY A 271 10.55 2.21 7.50
CA GLY A 271 9.37 2.23 8.34
C GLY A 271 8.43 1.03 8.15
N LYS A 272 8.85 -0.03 7.48
CA LYS A 272 8.08 -1.25 7.31
C LYS A 272 8.20 -2.16 8.53
N ILE A 273 7.11 -2.83 8.90
CA ILE A 273 7.10 -3.76 10.02
C ILE A 273 7.84 -5.04 9.64
N LEU A 274 8.85 -5.41 10.43
CA LEU A 274 9.59 -6.66 10.28
C LEU A 274 8.73 -7.83 10.71
N ILE A 275 8.55 -8.82 9.80
CA ILE A 275 7.73 -10.01 10.05
C ILE A 275 8.47 -11.31 9.70
N ASP A 276 8.03 -12.40 10.31
CA ASP A 276 8.30 -13.73 9.78
C ASP A 276 7.36 -14.03 8.60
N PRO A 277 7.87 -14.17 7.37
CA PRO A 277 7.02 -14.33 6.17
C PRO A 277 6.21 -15.64 6.16
N ARG A 278 6.51 -16.58 7.04
CA ARG A 278 5.78 -17.86 7.16
C ARG A 278 4.52 -17.72 8.01
N THR A 279 4.55 -16.86 9.03
CA THR A 279 3.50 -16.73 10.04
C THR A 279 2.91 -15.33 10.11
N GLN A 280 3.59 -14.34 9.52
CA GLN A 280 3.28 -12.91 9.63
C GLN A 280 3.44 -12.35 11.05
N ARG A 281 4.12 -13.08 11.95
CA ARG A 281 4.42 -12.62 13.32
C ARG A 281 5.45 -11.51 13.30
N THR A 282 5.27 -10.53 14.15
CA THR A 282 6.34 -9.61 14.55
C THR A 282 7.16 -10.25 15.69
N LYS A 283 8.25 -9.62 16.08
CA LYS A 283 9.00 -10.05 17.28
C LYS A 283 8.23 -9.82 18.60
N THR A 284 7.26 -8.93 18.59
CA THR A 284 6.44 -8.67 19.76
C THR A 284 5.33 -9.71 19.88
N ALA A 285 5.33 -10.47 20.98
CA ALA A 285 4.31 -11.48 21.22
C ALA A 285 2.90 -10.85 21.18
N GLY A 286 1.97 -11.51 20.47
CA GLY A 286 0.60 -11.04 20.31
C GLY A 286 0.39 -10.03 19.18
N ILE A 287 1.43 -9.68 18.40
CA ILE A 287 1.30 -8.77 17.26
C ILE A 287 1.72 -9.45 15.95
N TRP A 288 0.86 -9.35 14.94
CA TRP A 288 1.08 -9.75 13.55
C TRP A 288 0.91 -8.54 12.63
N ALA A 289 1.47 -8.61 11.44
CA ALA A 289 1.24 -7.61 10.41
C ALA A 289 1.11 -8.26 9.02
N ALA A 290 0.31 -7.66 8.13
CA ALA A 290 0.07 -8.21 6.80
C ALA A 290 -0.11 -7.11 5.74
N GLY A 291 0.30 -7.42 4.51
CA GLY A 291 0.19 -6.50 3.36
C GLY A 291 1.28 -5.42 3.35
N ASP A 292 1.00 -4.31 2.68
CA ASP A 292 1.99 -3.30 2.28
C ASP A 292 2.68 -2.54 3.42
N CYS A 293 2.20 -2.69 4.66
CA CYS A 293 2.87 -2.13 5.85
C CYS A 293 4.05 -2.99 6.32
N THR A 294 4.25 -4.19 5.77
CA THR A 294 5.30 -5.13 6.14
C THR A 294 6.54 -5.03 5.25
N ASP A 295 7.64 -5.67 5.65
CA ASP A 295 8.87 -5.80 4.88
C ASP A 295 8.79 -6.85 3.76
N GLY A 296 7.60 -7.39 3.48
CA GLY A 296 7.36 -8.27 2.34
C GLY A 296 7.85 -7.67 1.01
N LEU A 297 8.38 -8.51 0.13
CA LEU A 297 9.01 -8.06 -1.12
C LEU A 297 7.99 -7.54 -2.13
N TYR A 298 6.80 -8.13 -2.19
CA TYR A 298 5.79 -7.85 -3.23
C TYR A 298 4.51 -7.30 -2.64
N HIS A 299 3.91 -6.36 -3.34
CA HIS A 299 2.73 -5.61 -2.90
C HIS A 299 1.62 -5.72 -3.95
N GLN A 300 0.60 -6.50 -3.65
CA GLN A 300 -0.60 -6.68 -4.48
C GLN A 300 -1.80 -7.00 -3.59
N ASN A 301 -3.01 -6.69 -4.03
CA ASN A 301 -4.24 -6.97 -3.28
C ASN A 301 -4.37 -8.45 -2.89
N ASN A 302 -4.07 -9.37 -3.82
CA ASN A 302 -4.13 -10.81 -3.54
C ASN A 302 -3.06 -11.27 -2.54
N ILE A 303 -1.85 -10.67 -2.60
CA ILE A 303 -0.76 -10.96 -1.65
C ILE A 303 -1.19 -10.49 -0.26
N ALA A 304 -1.65 -9.24 -0.16
CA ALA A 304 -2.11 -8.65 1.09
C ALA A 304 -3.24 -9.47 1.74
N ALA A 305 -4.21 -9.92 0.95
CA ALA A 305 -5.27 -10.81 1.42
C ALA A 305 -4.74 -12.17 1.87
N GLY A 306 -3.84 -12.78 1.10
CA GLY A 306 -3.22 -14.08 1.43
C GLY A 306 -2.36 -14.01 2.69
N ASP A 307 -1.57 -12.96 2.85
CA ASP A 307 -0.76 -12.74 4.06
C ASP A 307 -1.64 -12.57 5.30
N ALA A 308 -2.73 -11.82 5.19
CA ALA A 308 -3.67 -11.65 6.29
C ALA A 308 -4.38 -12.95 6.68
N VAL A 309 -4.73 -13.79 5.70
CA VAL A 309 -5.27 -15.15 5.98
C VAL A 309 -4.23 -16.00 6.70
N LYS A 310 -2.97 -15.98 6.25
CA LYS A 310 -1.85 -16.67 6.89
C LYS A 310 -1.66 -16.20 8.34
N ALA A 311 -1.66 -14.88 8.56
CA ALA A 311 -1.59 -14.29 9.89
C ALA A 311 -2.72 -14.80 10.79
N LEU A 312 -3.95 -14.81 10.27
CA LEU A 312 -5.12 -15.19 11.06
C LEU A 312 -5.13 -16.68 11.41
N GLU A 313 -4.68 -17.55 10.50
CA GLU A 313 -4.51 -18.98 10.82
C GLU A 313 -3.53 -19.16 11.99
N ASP A 314 -2.42 -18.45 11.98
CA ASP A 314 -1.43 -18.50 13.04
C ASP A 314 -1.93 -17.87 14.36
N ILE A 315 -2.68 -16.76 14.29
CA ILE A 315 -3.37 -16.15 15.45
C ILE A 315 -4.32 -17.16 16.08
N TYR A 316 -5.15 -17.83 15.27
CA TYR A 316 -6.12 -18.81 15.76
C TYR A 316 -5.44 -19.96 16.51
N VAL A 317 -4.34 -20.48 15.97
CA VAL A 317 -3.53 -21.50 16.65
C VAL A 317 -2.94 -20.98 17.97
N ALA A 318 -2.47 -19.74 17.99
CA ALA A 318 -1.92 -19.12 19.20
C ALA A 318 -2.99 -18.90 20.29
N VAL A 319 -4.21 -18.51 19.90
CA VAL A 319 -5.34 -18.33 20.84
C VAL A 319 -5.84 -19.67 21.36
N SER A 320 -5.95 -20.69 20.48
CA SER A 320 -6.47 -22.01 20.85
C SER A 320 -5.55 -22.83 21.76
N LYS A 321 -4.27 -22.45 21.86
CA LYS A 321 -3.28 -23.10 22.73
C LYS A 321 -3.20 -22.48 24.14
N ARG A 322 -3.94 -21.41 24.36
CA ARG A 322 -4.05 -20.71 25.67
C ARG A 322 -5.35 -21.08 26.36
#